data_95feee0262eb5e8d34364df7f1e5f693
#
_entry.id   95feee0262eb5e8d34364df7f1e5f693
#
_cell.length_a   1.000
_cell.length_b   1.000
_cell.length_c   1.000
_cell.angle_alpha   90.00
_cell.angle_beta   90.00
_cell.angle_gamma   90.00
#
_symmetry.space_group_name_H-M   'P 1'
#
loop_
_entity.id
_entity.type
_entity.pdbx_description
1 polymer ?
#
loop_
_entity_poly.entity_id
_entity_poly.type
_entity_poly.pdbx_seq_one_letter_code
_entity_poly.pdbx_strand_id
1 'polypeptide(L)'
;LILRVHRTGYHTIDAVRTELAWMTALQEEAQVQTPQAITATDGEMIKIISTPALKEQRMVVMFAFIEGKEPDESALLEPFSRLGAIAACMHRHARGWQRPAYFERLVWDYPGTLGENANWGRWQDGLGLDDEAHGILSEMDKLIRDRLQCFGDGPDRFGLIHADLRLANLLETATDTRVIDF
;
A
#
# COMPACT_ATOMS: atom_id res chain seq x y z
N LEU A 1 4.49 -15.10 -15.23
CA LEU A 1 5.28 -13.98 -14.74
C LEU A 1 4.47 -12.70 -14.84
N ILE A 2 4.63 -11.80 -13.87
CA ILE A 2 4.05 -10.44 -13.85
C ILE A 2 5.18 -9.43 -13.81
N LEU A 3 5.17 -8.49 -14.74
CA LEU A 3 6.10 -7.35 -14.74
C LEU A 3 5.35 -6.10 -14.29
N ARG A 4 5.73 -5.56 -13.12
CA ARG A 4 5.23 -4.28 -12.63
C ARG A 4 6.16 -3.15 -13.04
N VAL A 5 5.60 -2.17 -13.74
CA VAL A 5 6.32 -0.95 -14.19
C VAL A 5 5.84 0.22 -13.35
N HIS A 6 6.73 0.79 -12.56
CA HIS A 6 6.38 1.91 -11.67
C HIS A 6 6.25 3.22 -12.44
N ARG A 7 5.34 4.09 -11.97
CA ARG A 7 5.22 5.46 -12.46
C ARG A 7 6.44 6.26 -12.02
N THR A 8 6.94 7.15 -12.88
CA THR A 8 7.98 8.09 -12.49
C THR A 8 7.47 9.08 -11.45
N GLY A 9 8.32 9.38 -10.47
CA GLY A 9 8.01 10.36 -9.42
C GLY A 9 6.94 9.93 -8.41
N TYR A 10 6.43 8.69 -8.49
CA TYR A 10 5.42 8.20 -7.56
C TYR A 10 6.03 7.49 -6.35
N HIS A 11 7.00 6.63 -6.58
CA HIS A 11 7.79 5.97 -5.54
C HIS A 11 9.27 6.16 -5.77
N THR A 12 10.02 6.27 -4.69
CA THR A 12 11.47 6.17 -4.69
C THR A 12 11.92 4.72 -4.81
N ILE A 13 13.19 4.50 -5.12
CA ILE A 13 13.76 3.15 -5.12
C ILE A 13 13.71 2.52 -3.71
N ASP A 14 13.89 3.33 -2.66
CA ASP A 14 13.87 2.86 -1.27
C ASP A 14 12.45 2.53 -0.81
N ALA A 15 11.42 3.24 -1.30
CA ALA A 15 10.02 2.87 -1.08
C ALA A 15 9.70 1.49 -1.70
N VAL A 16 10.15 1.23 -2.93
CA VAL A 16 9.97 -0.08 -3.58
C VAL A 16 10.79 -1.16 -2.88
N ARG A 17 12.03 -0.89 -2.47
CA ARG A 17 12.84 -1.82 -1.67
C ARG A 17 12.17 -2.17 -0.35
N THR A 18 11.61 -1.18 0.33
CA THR A 18 10.88 -1.37 1.59
C THR A 18 9.66 -2.27 1.40
N GLU A 19 8.91 -2.07 0.33
CA GLU A 19 7.78 -2.91 -0.02
C GLU A 19 8.20 -4.37 -0.19
N LEU A 20 9.20 -4.63 -1.03
CA LEU A 20 9.69 -5.99 -1.28
C LEU A 20 10.24 -6.66 -0.01
N ALA A 21 10.97 -5.90 0.83
CA ALA A 21 11.46 -6.40 2.11
C ALA A 21 10.32 -6.77 3.06
N TRP A 22 9.29 -5.93 3.14
CA TRP A 22 8.14 -6.23 4.00
C TRP A 22 7.31 -7.41 3.49
N MET A 23 7.09 -7.52 2.18
CA MET A 23 6.42 -8.68 1.57
C MET A 23 7.15 -9.98 1.91
N THR A 24 8.48 -10.01 1.82
CA THR A 24 9.29 -11.17 2.19
C THR A 24 9.15 -11.51 3.68
N ALA A 25 9.29 -10.50 4.54
CA ALA A 25 9.15 -10.68 5.99
C ALA A 25 7.75 -11.18 6.40
N LEU A 26 6.70 -10.70 5.74
CA LEU A 26 5.33 -11.17 5.98
C LEU A 26 5.17 -12.67 5.66
N GLN A 27 5.77 -13.15 4.58
CA GLN A 27 5.76 -14.57 4.24
C GLN A 27 6.51 -15.42 5.26
N GLU A 28 7.71 -14.98 5.65
CA GLU A 28 8.63 -15.74 6.50
C GLU A 28 8.22 -15.73 7.98
N GLU A 29 7.73 -14.59 8.47
CA GLU A 29 7.52 -14.34 9.90
C GLU A 29 6.04 -14.35 10.32
N ALA A 30 5.10 -14.01 9.39
CA ALA A 30 3.69 -13.84 9.70
C ALA A 30 2.76 -14.81 8.96
N GLN A 31 3.30 -15.67 8.08
CA GLN A 31 2.53 -16.60 7.25
C GLN A 31 1.47 -15.90 6.36
N VAL A 32 1.67 -14.62 6.07
CA VAL A 32 0.84 -13.88 5.11
C VAL A 32 1.43 -14.10 3.72
N GLN A 33 0.65 -14.72 2.86
CA GLN A 33 1.09 -15.04 1.50
C GLN A 33 1.07 -13.79 0.61
N THR A 34 2.22 -13.43 0.05
CA THR A 34 2.44 -12.29 -0.85
C THR A 34 3.05 -12.75 -2.18
N PRO A 35 3.05 -11.94 -3.25
CA PRO A 35 3.76 -12.26 -4.48
C PRO A 35 5.27 -12.40 -4.24
N GLN A 36 5.87 -13.41 -4.82
CA GLN A 36 7.32 -13.60 -4.77
C GLN A 36 7.99 -12.77 -5.85
N ALA A 37 8.83 -11.81 -5.45
CA ALA A 37 9.69 -11.08 -6.37
C ALA A 37 10.78 -12.00 -6.94
N ILE A 38 11.06 -11.84 -8.24
CA ILE A 38 12.07 -12.61 -8.96
C ILE A 38 13.34 -11.77 -9.08
N THR A 39 14.43 -12.34 -8.60
CA THR A 39 15.75 -11.74 -8.70
C THR A 39 16.27 -11.83 -10.15
N ALA A 40 16.78 -10.73 -10.67
CA ALA A 40 17.42 -10.70 -11.98
C ALA A 40 18.80 -11.40 -11.94
N THR A 41 19.41 -11.61 -13.11
CA THR A 41 20.69 -12.34 -13.25
C THR A 41 21.88 -11.65 -12.58
N ASP A 42 21.76 -10.36 -12.27
CA ASP A 42 22.77 -9.60 -11.53
C ASP A 42 22.52 -9.54 -10.01
N GLY A 43 21.53 -10.26 -9.51
CA GLY A 43 21.19 -10.32 -8.10
C GLY A 43 20.19 -9.26 -7.61
N GLU A 44 19.76 -8.34 -8.47
CA GLU A 44 18.85 -7.24 -8.09
C GLU A 44 17.38 -7.59 -8.40
N MET A 45 16.46 -7.26 -7.49
CA MET A 45 15.02 -7.41 -7.70
C MET A 45 14.39 -6.22 -8.44
N ILE A 46 15.00 -5.03 -8.31
CA ILE A 46 14.53 -3.79 -8.93
C ILE A 46 15.45 -3.45 -10.09
N LYS A 47 14.90 -3.31 -11.28
CA LYS A 47 15.66 -2.88 -12.45
C LYS A 47 15.20 -1.51 -12.91
N ILE A 48 16.17 -0.68 -13.30
CA ILE A 48 15.90 0.60 -13.95
C ILE A 48 16.04 0.37 -15.44
N ILE A 49 14.96 0.53 -16.19
CA ILE A 49 14.95 0.36 -17.64
C ILE A 49 14.84 1.70 -18.36
N SER A 50 15.51 1.77 -19.50
CA SER A 50 15.48 2.88 -20.42
C SER A 50 15.34 2.31 -21.82
N THR A 51 14.39 2.81 -22.59
CA THR A 51 14.22 2.40 -24.00
C THR A 51 14.03 3.65 -24.88
N PRO A 52 14.29 3.58 -26.18
CA PRO A 52 14.04 4.71 -27.07
C PRO A 52 12.57 5.18 -27.10
N ALA A 53 11.64 4.30 -26.75
CA ALA A 53 10.20 4.60 -26.67
C ALA A 53 9.79 5.26 -25.35
N LEU A 54 10.59 5.15 -24.30
CA LEU A 54 10.32 5.75 -22.99
C LEU A 54 11.03 7.09 -22.90
N LYS A 55 10.27 8.13 -22.58
CA LYS A 55 10.84 9.48 -22.36
C LYS A 55 11.66 9.55 -21.06
N GLU A 56 11.40 8.66 -20.12
CA GLU A 56 11.96 8.63 -18.77
C GLU A 56 12.31 7.20 -18.37
N GLN A 57 13.28 7.08 -17.48
CA GLN A 57 13.61 5.80 -16.88
C GLN A 57 12.45 5.28 -16.01
N ARG A 58 12.27 3.97 -16.00
CA ARG A 58 11.24 3.29 -15.20
C ARG A 58 11.86 2.25 -14.30
N MET A 59 11.43 2.22 -13.04
CA MET A 59 11.68 1.10 -12.18
C MET A 59 10.74 -0.04 -12.56
N VAL A 60 11.26 -1.26 -12.60
CA VAL A 60 10.48 -2.47 -12.85
C VAL A 60 10.83 -3.55 -11.84
N VAL A 61 9.82 -4.31 -11.45
CA VAL A 61 9.95 -5.50 -10.62
C VAL A 61 9.19 -6.64 -11.29
N MET A 62 9.77 -7.82 -11.29
CA MET A 62 9.13 -9.02 -11.81
C MET A 62 8.68 -9.91 -10.66
N PHE A 63 7.47 -10.45 -10.76
CA PHE A 63 6.89 -11.37 -9.78
C PHE A 63 6.53 -12.71 -10.42
N ALA A 64 6.58 -13.77 -9.63
CA ALA A 64 5.98 -15.03 -9.99
C ALA A 64 4.46 -14.84 -10.18
N PHE A 65 3.91 -15.45 -11.24
CA PHE A 65 2.46 -15.42 -11.45
C PHE A 65 1.77 -16.27 -10.38
N ILE A 66 0.70 -15.73 -9.83
CA ILE A 66 -0.16 -16.43 -8.86
C ILE A 66 -1.41 -16.88 -9.62
N GLU A 67 -1.62 -18.19 -9.68
CA GLU A 67 -2.86 -18.74 -10.20
C GLU A 67 -3.92 -18.67 -9.10
N GLY A 68 -4.90 -17.80 -9.27
CA GLY A 68 -5.95 -17.52 -8.30
C GLY A 68 -7.04 -16.66 -8.92
N LYS A 69 -8.11 -16.45 -8.17
CA LYS A 69 -9.22 -15.57 -8.55
C LYS A 69 -9.55 -14.61 -7.41
N GLU A 70 -10.16 -13.49 -7.74
CA GLU A 70 -10.71 -12.60 -6.74
C GLU A 70 -11.82 -13.31 -5.93
N PRO A 71 -11.98 -12.96 -4.63
CA PRO A 71 -13.07 -13.48 -3.81
C PRO A 71 -14.44 -13.16 -4.43
N ASP A 72 -15.41 -14.06 -4.20
CA ASP A 72 -16.78 -13.88 -4.68
C ASP A 72 -17.50 -12.78 -3.86
N GLU A 73 -17.83 -11.68 -4.52
CA GLU A 73 -18.55 -10.57 -3.92
C GLU A 73 -20.01 -10.87 -3.56
N SER A 74 -20.57 -12.00 -4.04
CA SER A 74 -21.91 -12.42 -3.67
C SER A 74 -22.01 -13.01 -2.25
N ALA A 75 -20.88 -13.40 -1.66
CA ALA A 75 -20.77 -14.03 -0.35
C ALA A 75 -19.78 -13.28 0.57
N LEU A 76 -20.04 -11.98 0.84
CA LEU A 76 -19.10 -11.06 1.46
C LEU A 76 -18.61 -11.43 2.87
N LEU A 77 -19.42 -12.12 3.66
CA LEU A 77 -19.13 -12.36 5.08
C LEU A 77 -17.79 -13.09 5.29
N GLU A 78 -17.58 -14.19 4.56
CA GLU A 78 -16.39 -15.01 4.71
C GLU A 78 -15.12 -14.32 4.15
N PRO A 79 -15.14 -13.75 2.91
CA PRO A 79 -14.01 -12.98 2.40
C PRO A 79 -13.60 -11.81 3.31
N PHE A 80 -14.56 -11.03 3.85
CA PHE A 80 -14.24 -9.94 4.78
C PHE A 80 -13.71 -10.42 6.12
N SER A 81 -14.20 -11.54 6.65
CA SER A 81 -13.64 -12.16 7.85
C SER A 81 -12.18 -12.55 7.64
N ARG A 82 -11.87 -13.15 6.49
CA ARG A 82 -10.50 -13.52 6.10
C ARG A 82 -9.61 -12.30 5.89
N LEU A 83 -10.11 -11.28 5.19
CA LEU A 83 -9.42 -10.00 5.02
C LEU A 83 -9.05 -9.38 6.37
N GLY A 84 -10.00 -9.35 7.31
CA GLY A 84 -9.77 -8.85 8.67
C GLY A 84 -8.69 -9.64 9.42
N ALA A 85 -8.69 -10.96 9.31
CA ALA A 85 -7.67 -11.82 9.92
C ALA A 85 -6.29 -11.56 9.33
N ILE A 86 -6.18 -11.43 8.00
CA ILE A 86 -4.94 -11.08 7.32
C ILE A 86 -4.46 -9.69 7.76
N ALA A 87 -5.34 -8.68 7.78
CA ALA A 87 -5.00 -7.34 8.24
C ALA A 87 -4.44 -7.35 9.67
N ALA A 88 -5.08 -8.09 10.59
CA ALA A 88 -4.61 -8.22 11.95
C ALA A 88 -3.22 -8.89 12.05
N CYS A 89 -2.94 -9.91 11.23
CA CYS A 89 -1.62 -10.52 11.15
C CYS A 89 -0.57 -9.54 10.66
N MET A 90 -0.86 -8.78 9.59
CA MET A 90 0.03 -7.76 9.05
C MET A 90 0.34 -6.66 10.07
N HIS A 91 -0.68 -6.13 10.75
CA HIS A 91 -0.52 -5.08 11.75
C HIS A 91 0.28 -5.57 12.97
N ARG A 92 0.01 -6.79 13.44
CA ARG A 92 0.78 -7.41 14.52
C ARG A 92 2.25 -7.58 14.15
N HIS A 93 2.54 -8.08 12.95
CA HIS A 93 3.88 -8.20 12.42
C HIS A 93 4.58 -6.84 12.34
N ALA A 94 3.93 -5.84 11.72
CA ALA A 94 4.49 -4.51 11.52
C ALA A 94 4.95 -3.80 12.81
N ARG A 95 4.33 -4.12 13.96
CA ARG A 95 4.72 -3.57 15.27
C ARG A 95 6.07 -4.10 15.77
N GLY A 96 6.48 -5.30 15.39
CA GLY A 96 7.74 -5.92 15.80
C GLY A 96 8.79 -5.98 14.71
N TRP A 97 8.42 -5.69 13.48
CA TRP A 97 9.31 -5.84 12.33
C TRP A 97 10.50 -4.88 12.40
N GLN A 98 11.70 -5.43 12.27
CA GLN A 98 12.94 -4.67 12.22
C GLN A 98 13.04 -3.98 10.85
N ARG A 99 12.69 -2.71 10.81
CA ARG A 99 12.69 -1.91 9.58
C ARG A 99 14.11 -1.76 9.05
N PRO A 100 14.35 -1.96 7.73
CA PRO A 100 15.67 -1.73 7.14
C PRO A 100 16.08 -0.25 7.23
N ALA A 101 17.37 0.04 7.16
CA ALA A 101 17.88 1.41 7.25
C ALA A 101 17.37 2.34 6.13
N TYR A 102 16.98 1.76 5.00
CA TYR A 102 16.37 2.46 3.86
C TYR A 102 14.84 2.51 3.92
N PHE A 103 14.24 2.22 5.09
CA PHE A 103 12.78 2.19 5.23
C PHE A 103 12.14 3.50 4.78
N GLU A 104 11.29 3.42 3.79
CA GLU A 104 10.53 4.54 3.25
C GLU A 104 9.14 4.07 2.81
N ARG A 105 8.08 4.71 3.29
CA ARG A 105 6.68 4.50 2.85
C ARG A 105 5.93 5.83 2.93
N LEU A 106 4.91 5.98 2.10
CA LEU A 106 3.99 7.12 2.20
C LEU A 106 3.33 7.14 3.57
N VAL A 107 3.27 8.32 4.17
CA VAL A 107 2.66 8.52 5.48
C VAL A 107 1.24 9.02 5.28
N TRP A 108 0.27 8.27 5.82
CA TRP A 108 -1.16 8.54 5.74
C TRP A 108 -1.67 9.16 7.04
N ASP A 109 -0.98 10.18 7.52
CA ASP A 109 -1.41 11.03 8.62
C ASP A 109 -2.27 12.21 8.11
N TYR A 110 -2.68 13.10 9.01
CA TYR A 110 -3.45 14.28 8.60
C TYR A 110 -2.68 15.17 7.60
N PRO A 111 -1.40 15.54 7.83
CA PRO A 111 -0.62 16.28 6.85
C PRO A 111 -0.52 15.60 5.49
N GLY A 112 -0.31 14.29 5.46
CA GLY A 112 -0.15 13.50 4.23
C GLY A 112 -1.45 13.27 3.45
N THR A 113 -2.61 13.39 4.10
CA THR A 113 -3.92 13.14 3.48
C THR A 113 -4.72 14.41 3.18
N LEU A 114 -4.82 15.33 4.13
CA LEU A 114 -5.68 16.51 4.06
C LEU A 114 -4.92 17.83 4.26
N GLY A 115 -3.62 17.78 4.59
CA GLY A 115 -2.79 18.96 4.80
C GLY A 115 -2.49 19.72 3.51
N GLU A 116 -1.80 20.85 3.64
CA GLU A 116 -1.44 21.71 2.51
C GLU A 116 -0.57 21.02 1.45
N ASN A 117 0.25 20.05 1.88
CA ASN A 117 1.15 19.26 1.03
C ASN A 117 0.72 17.78 1.00
N ALA A 118 -0.59 17.54 1.00
CA ALA A 118 -1.13 16.18 0.94
C ALA A 118 -0.63 15.43 -0.32
N ASN A 119 -0.38 14.12 -0.16
CA ASN A 119 0.20 13.25 -1.20
C ASN A 119 -0.55 13.30 -2.55
N TRP A 120 -1.86 13.55 -2.50
CA TRP A 120 -2.75 13.60 -3.68
C TRP A 120 -3.23 15.00 -4.05
N GLY A 121 -2.65 16.03 -3.45
CA GLY A 121 -3.04 17.42 -3.61
C GLY A 121 -4.07 17.86 -2.57
N ARG A 122 -4.40 19.14 -2.62
CA ARG A 122 -5.31 19.78 -1.67
C ARG A 122 -6.75 19.53 -2.09
N TRP A 123 -7.61 19.16 -1.14
CA TRP A 123 -9.03 19.01 -1.43
C TRP A 123 -9.67 20.35 -1.84
N GLN A 124 -9.14 21.49 -1.36
CA GLN A 124 -9.62 22.84 -1.70
C GLN A 124 -9.49 23.16 -3.21
N ASP A 125 -8.57 22.50 -3.90
CA ASP A 125 -8.33 22.67 -5.33
C ASP A 125 -9.19 21.71 -6.19
N GLY A 126 -10.14 21.00 -5.56
CA GLY A 126 -11.06 20.07 -6.22
C GLY A 126 -11.96 20.77 -7.21
N LEU A 127 -12.06 20.22 -8.43
CA LEU A 127 -12.93 20.77 -9.46
C LEU A 127 -14.41 20.61 -9.10
N GLY A 128 -15.20 21.68 -9.33
CA GLY A 128 -16.65 21.64 -9.16
C GLY A 128 -17.12 21.84 -7.72
N LEU A 129 -16.26 22.28 -6.81
CA LEU A 129 -16.64 22.68 -5.46
C LEU A 129 -17.31 24.07 -5.51
N ASP A 130 -18.59 24.14 -5.12
CA ASP A 130 -19.27 25.40 -4.84
C ASP A 130 -19.04 25.85 -3.38
N ASP A 131 -19.57 27.01 -3.02
CA ASP A 131 -19.38 27.59 -1.68
C ASP A 131 -20.01 26.73 -0.58
N GLU A 132 -21.11 26.04 -0.85
CA GLU A 132 -21.78 25.14 0.10
C GLU A 132 -20.93 23.91 0.35
N ALA A 133 -20.46 23.22 -0.71
CA ALA A 133 -19.57 22.07 -0.61
C ALA A 133 -18.26 22.44 0.10
N HIS A 134 -17.70 23.61 -0.23
CA HIS A 134 -16.47 24.10 0.41
C HIS A 134 -16.67 24.34 1.92
N GLY A 135 -17.83 24.88 2.32
CA GLY A 135 -18.19 25.05 3.73
C GLY A 135 -18.26 23.71 4.47
N ILE A 136 -18.98 22.73 3.92
CA ILE A 136 -19.13 21.39 4.51
C ILE A 136 -17.77 20.70 4.64
N LEU A 137 -16.94 20.73 3.59
CA LEU A 137 -15.63 20.10 3.61
C LEU A 137 -14.67 20.77 4.61
N SER A 138 -14.78 22.11 4.78
CA SER A 138 -13.98 22.83 5.78
C SER A 138 -14.34 22.43 7.21
N GLU A 139 -15.63 22.25 7.51
CA GLU A 139 -16.07 21.74 8.82
C GLU A 139 -15.61 20.29 9.05
N MET A 140 -15.71 19.45 8.04
CA MET A 140 -15.23 18.06 8.09
C MET A 140 -13.72 18.00 8.31
N ASP A 141 -12.94 18.79 7.59
CA ASP A 141 -11.48 18.85 7.73
C ASP A 141 -11.09 19.20 9.18
N LYS A 142 -11.72 20.23 9.74
CA LYS A 142 -11.50 20.60 11.15
C LYS A 142 -11.86 19.46 12.11
N LEU A 143 -13.02 18.84 11.91
CA LEU A 143 -13.47 17.72 12.75
C LEU A 143 -12.50 16.54 12.68
N ILE A 144 -12.04 16.17 11.48
CA ILE A 144 -11.08 15.08 11.28
C ILE A 144 -9.76 15.40 11.98
N ARG A 145 -9.23 16.61 11.83
CA ARG A 145 -8.01 17.06 12.51
C ARG A 145 -8.12 16.90 14.02
N ASP A 146 -9.19 17.44 14.61
CA ASP A 146 -9.41 17.40 16.05
C ASP A 146 -9.56 15.94 16.55
N ARG A 147 -10.26 15.10 15.80
CA ARG A 147 -10.44 13.68 16.14
C ARG A 147 -9.14 12.89 16.04
N LEU A 148 -8.34 13.08 15.00
CA LEU A 148 -7.04 12.43 14.86
C LEU A 148 -6.07 12.87 15.93
N GLN A 149 -6.06 14.16 16.29
CA GLN A 149 -5.24 14.66 17.38
C GLN A 149 -5.62 14.03 18.73
N CYS A 150 -6.93 13.88 19.02
CA CYS A 150 -7.40 13.19 20.21
C CYS A 150 -7.11 11.68 20.19
N PHE A 151 -7.19 11.05 19.01
CA PHE A 151 -6.87 9.63 18.86
C PHE A 151 -5.40 9.36 19.09
N GLY A 152 -4.52 10.24 18.59
CA GLY A 152 -3.07 10.14 18.71
C GLY A 152 -2.45 9.18 17.69
N ASP A 153 -1.12 9.20 17.63
CA ASP A 153 -0.26 8.50 16.68
C ASP A 153 0.73 7.53 17.38
N GLY A 154 0.41 7.13 18.60
CA GLY A 154 1.23 6.17 19.34
C GLY A 154 1.39 4.83 18.59
N PRO A 155 2.39 4.02 18.95
CA PRO A 155 2.74 2.78 18.23
C PRO A 155 1.65 1.69 18.30
N ASP A 156 0.65 1.87 19.14
CA ASP A 156 -0.55 1.03 19.24
C ASP A 156 -1.68 1.48 18.30
N ARG A 157 -1.56 2.63 17.66
CA ARG A 157 -2.60 3.27 16.84
C ARG A 157 -2.16 3.63 15.43
N PHE A 158 -0.88 3.90 15.25
CA PHE A 158 -0.30 4.29 13.97
C PHE A 158 0.91 3.41 13.64
N GLY A 159 0.98 2.90 12.41
CA GLY A 159 2.05 2.01 12.00
C GLY A 159 2.02 1.67 10.52
N LEU A 160 2.87 0.74 10.11
CA LEU A 160 2.93 0.26 8.74
C LEU A 160 1.67 -0.55 8.42
N ILE A 161 1.02 -0.18 7.34
CA ILE A 161 -0.19 -0.82 6.81
C ILE A 161 -0.04 -1.06 5.31
N HIS A 162 -0.91 -1.87 4.74
CA HIS A 162 -0.99 -2.07 3.29
C HIS A 162 -1.49 -0.82 2.55
N ALA A 163 -2.39 -0.08 3.18
CA ALA A 163 -3.03 1.15 2.71
C ALA A 163 -4.09 0.98 1.59
N ASP A 164 -4.13 -0.15 0.87
CA ASP A 164 -5.20 -0.48 -0.10
C ASP A 164 -5.68 -1.93 0.07
N LEU A 165 -5.87 -2.38 1.32
CA LEU A 165 -6.31 -3.75 1.61
C LEU A 165 -7.81 -3.90 1.38
N ARG A 166 -8.18 -4.39 0.21
CA ARG A 166 -9.56 -4.62 -0.26
C ARG A 166 -9.70 -6.00 -0.91
N LEU A 167 -10.93 -6.47 -1.14
CA LEU A 167 -11.16 -7.80 -1.71
C LEU A 167 -10.51 -7.99 -3.07
N ALA A 168 -10.52 -6.97 -3.94
CA ALA A 168 -9.87 -7.01 -5.25
C ALA A 168 -8.33 -7.16 -5.18
N ASN A 169 -7.72 -6.92 -4.00
CA ASN A 169 -6.29 -7.14 -3.76
C ASN A 169 -6.03 -8.46 -3.01
N LEU A 170 -7.02 -9.36 -3.01
CA LEU A 170 -6.87 -10.74 -2.58
C LEU A 170 -6.99 -11.69 -3.78
N LEU A 171 -6.18 -12.74 -3.77
CA LEU A 171 -6.29 -13.85 -4.71
C LEU A 171 -6.51 -15.15 -3.92
N GLU A 172 -7.67 -15.77 -4.12
CA GLU A 172 -7.95 -17.11 -3.62
C GLU A 172 -7.33 -18.14 -4.54
N THR A 173 -6.44 -18.95 -3.99
CA THR A 173 -5.84 -20.09 -4.66
C THR A 173 -6.54 -21.39 -4.22
N ALA A 174 -6.09 -22.54 -4.70
CA ALA A 174 -6.61 -23.83 -4.25
C ALA A 174 -6.33 -24.12 -2.75
N THR A 175 -5.33 -23.47 -2.16
CA THR A 175 -4.82 -23.80 -0.82
C THR A 175 -4.81 -22.63 0.16
N ASP A 176 -4.75 -21.40 -0.33
CA ASP A 176 -4.56 -20.22 0.50
C ASP A 176 -5.21 -18.95 -0.10
N THR A 177 -5.10 -17.85 0.62
CA THR A 177 -5.44 -16.51 0.14
C THR A 177 -4.19 -15.66 0.15
N ARG A 178 -3.90 -15.00 -0.97
CA ARG A 178 -2.73 -14.14 -1.16
C ARG A 178 -3.11 -12.69 -1.25
N VAL A 179 -2.29 -11.83 -0.64
CA VAL A 179 -2.44 -10.37 -0.69
C VAL A 179 -1.52 -9.84 -1.78
N ILE A 180 -2.07 -9.02 -2.66
CA ILE A 180 -1.33 -8.39 -3.76
C ILE A 180 -1.45 -6.87 -3.69
N ASP A 181 -0.65 -6.17 -4.49
CA ASP A 181 -0.67 -4.70 -4.68
C ASP A 181 -0.33 -3.90 -3.43
N PHE A 182 0.82 -4.20 -2.84
CA PHE A 182 1.40 -3.55 -1.66
C PHE A 182 1.81 -2.10 -1.90
#